data_a4bf4e8aa3e886e3a44f5d216c920c95
#
_entry.id   a4bf4e8aa3e886e3a44f5d216c920c95
#
_cell.length_a   1.000
_cell.length_b   1.000
_cell.length_c   1.000
_cell.angle_alpha   90.00
_cell.angle_beta   90.00
_cell.angle_gamma   90.00
#
_symmetry.space_group_name_H-M   'P 1'
#
loop_
_entity.id
_entity.type
_entity.pdbx_description
1 polymer ?
#
loop_
_entity_poly.entity_id
_entity_poly.type
_entity_poly.pdbx_seq_one_letter_code
_entity_poly.pdbx_strand_id
1 'polypeptide(L)'
;AAELLYTGRVMPGRQAYEWGFYNEIWEPGELLERARTLARELAEGPTKAHAMTKKMLHDEWAMPLDEAIDAEARAQALCMESGDFRRAYEAFAQRRAPLFEGD
;
A
#
# COMPACT_ATOMS: atom_id res chain seq x y z
N ALA A 1 -4.41 -15.57 14.22
CA ALA A 1 -3.71 -16.53 13.33
C ALA A 1 -3.65 -17.93 13.97
N ALA A 2 -3.17 -18.07 15.23
CA ALA A 2 -2.93 -19.37 15.87
C ALA A 2 -4.16 -20.31 15.87
N GLU A 3 -5.35 -19.81 16.24
CA GLU A 3 -6.58 -20.60 16.24
C GLU A 3 -6.86 -21.24 14.87
N LEU A 4 -6.77 -20.47 13.80
CA LEU A 4 -7.01 -20.96 12.44
C LEU A 4 -5.97 -22.01 12.01
N LEU A 5 -4.70 -21.78 12.35
CA LEU A 5 -3.61 -22.71 12.02
C LEU A 5 -3.72 -24.03 12.78
N TYR A 6 -4.10 -23.98 14.06
CA TYR A 6 -4.24 -25.20 14.86
C TYR A 6 -5.53 -25.99 14.58
N THR A 7 -6.62 -25.29 14.26
CA THR A 7 -7.92 -25.98 14.04
C THR A 7 -8.18 -26.35 12.60
N GLY A 8 -7.53 -25.66 11.64
CA GLY A 8 -7.80 -25.83 10.21
C GLY A 8 -9.22 -25.46 9.80
N ARG A 9 -9.97 -24.75 10.67
CA ARG A 9 -11.37 -24.41 10.39
C ARG A 9 -11.49 -23.40 9.25
N VAL A 10 -12.57 -23.50 8.49
CA VAL A 10 -12.93 -22.51 7.49
C VAL A 10 -13.45 -21.25 8.21
N MET A 11 -12.98 -20.09 7.77
CA MET A 11 -13.41 -18.79 8.26
C MET A 11 -14.25 -18.10 7.17
N PRO A 12 -15.53 -17.78 7.45
CA PRO A 12 -16.37 -17.01 6.53
C PRO A 12 -15.78 -15.62 6.23
N GLY A 13 -15.98 -15.11 5.02
CA GLY A 13 -15.43 -13.81 4.58
C GLY A 13 -15.81 -12.65 5.50
N ARG A 14 -17.06 -12.61 6.01
CA ARG A 14 -17.51 -11.59 6.95
C ARG A 14 -16.70 -11.62 8.28
N GLN A 15 -16.48 -12.81 8.84
CA GLN A 15 -15.66 -12.96 10.03
C GLN A 15 -14.20 -12.56 9.77
N ALA A 16 -13.68 -12.88 8.60
CA ALA A 16 -12.33 -12.47 8.20
C ALA A 16 -12.19 -10.94 8.10
N TYR A 17 -13.22 -10.26 7.59
CA TYR A 17 -13.29 -8.79 7.57
C TYR A 17 -13.37 -8.21 9.00
N GLU A 18 -14.26 -8.73 9.85
CA GLU A 18 -14.39 -8.29 11.25
C GLU A 18 -13.10 -8.47 12.07
N TRP A 19 -12.29 -9.48 11.73
CA TRP A 19 -11.00 -9.75 12.35
C TRP A 19 -9.83 -8.96 11.72
N GLY A 20 -10.11 -8.13 10.73
CA GLY A 20 -9.09 -7.34 10.04
C GLY A 20 -8.20 -8.15 9.10
N PHE A 21 -8.65 -9.35 8.68
CA PHE A 21 -7.93 -10.18 7.71
C PHE A 21 -8.07 -9.65 6.29
N TYR A 22 -9.27 -9.11 5.97
CA TYR A 22 -9.56 -8.42 4.71
C TYR A 22 -9.84 -6.95 4.97
N ASN A 23 -9.39 -6.10 4.06
CA ASN A 23 -9.63 -4.65 4.15
C ASN A 23 -11.07 -4.28 3.81
N GLU A 24 -11.69 -5.03 2.88
CA GLU A 24 -13.05 -4.79 2.40
C GLU A 24 -13.76 -6.13 2.13
N ILE A 25 -15.07 -6.07 2.14
CA ILE A 25 -15.95 -7.18 1.76
C ILE A 25 -17.03 -6.65 0.82
N TRP A 26 -17.26 -7.36 -0.27
CA TRP A 26 -18.19 -6.97 -1.33
C TRP A 26 -19.04 -8.16 -1.77
N GLU A 27 -20.19 -7.88 -2.35
CA GLU A 27 -20.97 -8.92 -2.98
C GLU A 27 -20.20 -9.53 -4.18
N PRO A 28 -20.39 -10.83 -4.47
CA PRO A 28 -19.61 -11.51 -5.51
C PRO A 28 -19.65 -10.81 -6.88
N GLY A 29 -20.78 -10.17 -7.25
CA GLY A 29 -20.94 -9.46 -8.51
C GLY A 29 -20.18 -8.13 -8.59
N GLU A 30 -19.81 -7.55 -7.45
CA GLU A 30 -19.14 -6.24 -7.36
C GLU A 30 -17.63 -6.38 -7.12
N LEU A 31 -17.20 -7.50 -6.54
CA LEU A 31 -15.82 -7.73 -6.08
C LEU A 31 -14.78 -7.46 -7.17
N LEU A 32 -14.99 -8.00 -8.36
CA LEU A 32 -14.01 -7.88 -9.45
C LEU A 32 -13.85 -6.43 -9.93
N GLU A 33 -14.96 -5.68 -10.03
CA GLU A 33 -14.90 -4.29 -10.47
C GLU A 33 -14.25 -3.40 -9.40
N ARG A 34 -14.54 -3.66 -8.12
CA ARG A 34 -13.86 -2.97 -7.00
C ARG A 34 -12.38 -3.24 -6.99
N ALA A 35 -11.96 -4.50 -7.15
CA ALA A 35 -10.57 -4.87 -7.25
C ALA A 35 -9.86 -4.19 -8.43
N ARG A 36 -10.51 -4.11 -9.60
CA ARG A 36 -9.97 -3.41 -10.77
C ARG A 36 -9.86 -1.91 -10.55
N THR A 37 -10.83 -1.30 -9.85
CA THR A 37 -10.79 0.13 -9.52
C THR A 37 -9.58 0.44 -8.64
N LEU A 38 -9.40 -0.30 -7.55
CA LEU A 38 -8.22 -0.15 -6.68
C LEU A 38 -6.90 -0.39 -7.43
N ALA A 39 -6.87 -1.41 -8.31
CA ALA A 39 -5.68 -1.68 -9.12
C ALA A 39 -5.35 -0.53 -10.08
N ARG A 40 -6.36 0.11 -10.70
CA ARG A 40 -6.16 1.31 -11.54
C ARG A 40 -5.65 2.49 -10.73
N GLU A 41 -6.25 2.78 -9.57
CA GLU A 41 -5.81 3.84 -8.66
C GLU A 41 -4.34 3.67 -8.27
N LEU A 42 -3.92 2.45 -7.95
CA LEU A 42 -2.52 2.15 -7.65
C LEU A 42 -1.61 2.29 -8.87
N ALA A 43 -2.07 1.86 -10.04
CA ALA A 43 -1.30 1.96 -11.29
C ALA A 43 -1.11 3.41 -11.78
N GLU A 44 -2.09 4.28 -11.50
CA GLU A 44 -2.04 5.71 -11.80
C GLU A 44 -1.28 6.52 -10.73
N GLY A 45 -0.90 5.88 -9.63
CA GLY A 45 -0.15 6.49 -8.53
C GLY A 45 1.37 6.49 -8.74
N PRO A 46 2.13 7.05 -7.79
CA PRO A 46 3.60 7.15 -7.86
C PRO A 46 4.24 5.77 -7.68
N THR A 47 4.39 5.02 -8.76
CA THR A 47 4.79 3.60 -8.77
C THR A 47 6.12 3.36 -8.04
N LYS A 48 7.09 4.26 -8.16
CA LYS A 48 8.38 4.17 -7.45
C LYS A 48 8.17 4.25 -5.92
N ALA A 49 7.33 5.17 -5.45
CA ALA A 49 7.01 5.29 -4.03
C ALA A 49 6.23 4.07 -3.53
N HIS A 50 5.26 3.55 -4.32
CA HIS A 50 4.54 2.31 -3.98
C HIS A 50 5.49 1.11 -3.85
N ALA A 51 6.45 0.97 -4.76
CA ALA A 51 7.46 -0.10 -4.69
C ALA A 51 8.33 0.04 -3.44
N MET A 52 8.74 1.27 -3.09
CA MET A 52 9.53 1.53 -1.89
C MET A 52 8.74 1.23 -0.62
N THR A 53 7.49 1.70 -0.53
CA THR A 53 6.59 1.41 0.60
C THR A 53 6.40 -0.09 0.78
N LYS A 54 6.14 -0.84 -0.30
CA LYS A 54 6.01 -2.29 -0.24
C LYS A 54 7.28 -2.96 0.28
N LYS A 55 8.45 -2.47 -0.16
CA LYS A 55 9.74 -2.98 0.31
C LYS A 55 9.92 -2.73 1.81
N MET A 56 9.66 -1.51 2.29
CA MET A 56 9.79 -1.15 3.72
C MET A 56 8.85 -1.97 4.59
N LEU A 57 7.57 -2.06 4.23
CA LEU A 57 6.59 -2.90 4.95
C LEU A 57 7.04 -4.36 5.08
N HIS A 58 7.84 -4.88 4.16
CA HIS A 58 8.35 -6.24 4.21
C HIS A 58 9.64 -6.35 5.04
N ASP A 59 10.56 -5.42 4.85
CA ASP A 59 11.90 -5.49 5.45
C ASP A 59 11.87 -5.17 6.96
N GLU A 60 11.02 -4.23 7.40
CA GLU A 60 10.96 -3.73 8.77
C GLU A 60 10.48 -4.75 9.80
N TRP A 61 9.81 -5.82 9.38
CA TRP A 61 9.39 -6.91 10.29
C TRP A 61 10.52 -7.52 11.11
N ALA A 62 11.75 -7.46 10.62
CA ALA A 62 12.91 -8.06 11.24
C ALA A 62 13.94 -7.00 11.74
N MET A 63 13.63 -5.71 11.60
CA MET A 63 14.55 -4.63 11.97
C MET A 63 14.30 -4.14 13.40
N PRO A 64 15.35 -3.84 14.17
CA PRO A 64 15.24 -2.98 15.34
C PRO A 64 14.69 -1.60 14.97
N LEU A 65 14.07 -0.91 15.94
CA LEU A 65 13.37 0.36 15.68
C LEU A 65 14.28 1.44 15.07
N ASP A 66 15.49 1.57 15.56
CA ASP A 66 16.47 2.54 15.06
C ASP A 66 16.90 2.24 13.61
N GLU A 67 17.10 0.96 13.27
CA GLU A 67 17.39 0.54 11.91
C GLU A 67 16.20 0.80 10.96
N ALA A 68 14.96 0.58 11.42
CA ALA A 68 13.76 0.85 10.65
C ALA A 68 13.61 2.37 10.38
N ILE A 69 13.82 3.22 11.38
CA ILE A 69 13.80 4.68 11.22
C ILE A 69 14.85 5.14 10.19
N ASP A 70 16.05 4.60 10.25
CA ASP A 70 17.11 4.92 9.28
C ASP A 70 16.78 4.41 7.86
N ALA A 71 16.14 3.25 7.75
CA ALA A 71 15.72 2.69 6.46
C ALA A 71 14.61 3.55 5.83
N GLU A 72 13.61 3.94 6.62
CA GLU A 72 12.54 4.86 6.19
C GLU A 72 13.09 6.22 5.74
N ALA A 73 14.02 6.80 6.50
CA ALA A 73 14.63 8.08 6.14
C ALA A 73 15.35 8.00 4.79
N ARG A 74 16.09 6.91 4.53
CA ARG A 74 16.74 6.67 3.23
C ARG A 74 15.73 6.46 2.11
N ALA A 75 14.68 5.67 2.36
CA ALA A 75 13.62 5.42 1.39
C ALA A 75 12.90 6.71 1.01
N GLN A 76 12.57 7.55 2.00
CA GLN A 76 11.96 8.85 1.79
C GLN A 76 12.87 9.77 0.96
N ALA A 77 14.16 9.86 1.27
CA ALA A 77 15.11 10.66 0.51
C ALA A 77 15.14 10.27 -0.98
N LEU A 78 15.20 8.96 -1.26
CA LEU A 78 15.16 8.44 -2.63
C LEU A 78 13.84 8.76 -3.35
N CYS A 79 12.72 8.72 -2.66
CA CYS A 79 11.44 9.11 -3.24
C CYS A 79 11.36 10.62 -3.52
N MET A 80 11.95 11.45 -2.67
CA MET A 80 11.99 12.91 -2.86
C MET A 80 12.85 13.35 -4.06
N GLU A 81 13.79 12.52 -4.50
CA GLU A 81 14.58 12.76 -5.71
C GLU A 81 13.83 12.41 -7.02
N SER A 82 12.66 11.77 -6.93
CA SER A 82 11.89 11.33 -8.11
C SER A 82 11.20 12.48 -8.85
N GLY A 83 10.96 12.30 -10.14
CA GLY A 83 10.13 13.19 -10.94
C GLY A 83 8.71 13.28 -10.41
N ASP A 84 8.17 12.17 -9.93
CA ASP A 84 6.83 12.11 -9.34
C ASP A 84 6.70 12.93 -8.06
N PHE A 85 7.72 13.01 -7.22
CA PHE A 85 7.71 13.90 -6.07
C PHE A 85 7.60 15.38 -6.50
N ARG A 86 8.34 15.77 -7.50
CA ARG A 86 8.27 17.15 -8.06
C ARG A 86 6.89 17.43 -8.62
N ARG A 87 6.32 16.51 -9.42
CA ARG A 87 4.97 16.64 -9.98
C ARG A 87 3.90 16.76 -8.89
N ALA A 88 4.03 15.98 -7.80
CA ALA A 88 3.15 16.08 -6.65
C ALA A 88 3.25 17.42 -5.94
N TYR A 89 4.47 17.90 -5.69
CA TYR A 89 4.71 19.21 -5.07
C TYR A 89 4.12 20.36 -5.89
N GLU A 90 4.38 20.37 -7.21
CA GLU A 90 3.84 21.39 -8.12
C GLU A 90 2.31 21.33 -8.19
N ALA A 91 1.73 20.15 -8.24
CA ALA A 91 0.29 19.96 -8.25
C ALA A 91 -0.35 20.44 -6.93
N PHE A 92 0.27 20.16 -5.79
CA PHE A 92 -0.15 20.66 -4.49
C PHE A 92 -0.12 22.20 -4.44
N ALA A 93 0.97 22.81 -4.88
CA ALA A 93 1.11 24.29 -4.92
C ALA A 93 0.05 24.94 -5.83
N GLN A 94 -0.35 24.25 -6.90
CA GLN A 94 -1.38 24.69 -7.85
C GLN A 94 -2.79 24.24 -7.49
N ARG A 95 -2.99 23.53 -6.38
CA ARG A 95 -4.28 22.97 -5.92
C ARG A 95 -4.98 22.11 -6.98
N ARG A 96 -4.23 21.30 -7.69
CA ARG A 96 -4.73 20.33 -8.68
C ARG A 96 -4.30 18.91 -8.34
N ALA A 97 -4.93 17.91 -8.96
CA ALA A 97 -4.49 16.54 -8.86
C ALA A 97 -3.12 16.35 -9.55
N PRO A 98 -2.19 15.59 -8.95
CA PRO A 98 -0.93 15.24 -9.61
C PRO A 98 -1.17 14.22 -10.73
N LEU A 99 -0.28 14.25 -11.73
CA LEU A 99 -0.14 13.18 -12.73
C LEU A 99 1.21 12.52 -12.52
N PHE A 100 1.21 11.24 -12.29
CA PHE A 100 2.41 10.45 -12.03
C PHE A 100 2.87 9.70 -13.28
N GLU A 101 4.18 9.53 -13.44
CA GLU A 101 4.81 8.83 -14.57
C GLU A 101 5.66 7.64 -14.12
N GLY A 102 5.84 7.47 -12.81
CA GLY A 102 6.51 6.31 -12.22
C GLY A 102 8.04 6.40 -12.18
N ASP A 103 8.62 7.60 -12.33
CA ASP A 103 10.06 7.85 -12.41
C ASP A 103 10.67 8.53 -11.18
#